data_158ac13c1f43c0b30c7e3f5da77e7b0a
#
_entry.id   158ac13c1f43c0b30c7e3f5da77e7b0a
#
_cell.length_a   1.000
_cell.length_b   1.000
_cell.length_c   1.000
_cell.angle_alpha   90.00
_cell.angle_beta   90.00
_cell.angle_gamma   90.00
#
_symmetry.space_group_name_H-M   'P 1'
#
loop_
_entity.id
_entity.type
_entity.pdbx_description
1 polymer ?
#
loop_
_entity_poly.entity_id
_entity_poly.type
_entity_poly.pdbx_seq_one_letter_code
_entity_poly.pdbx_strand_id
1 'polypeptide(L)'
;MKKIFGILLFFAFNFFCDAQNINFFTSKIEKTLTGGLTFRHLSDFSMENAAADICFSADMKELSFNSGFKLRSGIFDFTAQACYAPTIARHFNVGIMSIFHVNVYSDIFSEIDFLTGLYLKYDTLKHFKISSGIFYFYKEARIFSIADKIPRIYNHNLAKYIEFCFTPIQNLSLYMNLASYTYYRYTLYFSPDLKLGGEYRFSDWVSLGNEWDFQYIDMFTLSANYNGFENRFFVKLRF
;
A
#
# COMPACT_ATOMS: atom_id res chain seq x y z
N MET A 1 15.38 -0.25 -18.10
CA MET A 1 14.27 -0.94 -17.42
C MET A 1 14.51 -2.43 -17.18
N LYS A 2 14.78 -3.28 -18.20
CA LYS A 2 14.95 -4.75 -18.04
C LYS A 2 16.00 -5.15 -16.97
N LYS A 3 17.11 -4.41 -16.82
CA LYS A 3 18.16 -4.70 -15.83
C LYS A 3 17.75 -4.36 -14.39
N ILE A 4 16.96 -3.31 -14.17
CA ILE A 4 16.47 -2.92 -12.84
C ILE A 4 15.43 -3.91 -12.36
N PHE A 5 14.56 -4.38 -13.25
CA PHE A 5 13.55 -5.40 -12.95
C PHE A 5 14.21 -6.73 -12.54
N GLY A 6 15.27 -7.15 -13.23
CA GLY A 6 16.02 -8.37 -12.84
C GLY A 6 16.69 -8.26 -11.47
N ILE A 7 17.23 -7.09 -11.13
CA ILE A 7 17.86 -6.84 -9.83
C ILE A 7 16.82 -6.84 -8.70
N LEU A 8 15.68 -6.20 -8.89
CA LEU A 8 14.58 -6.18 -7.89
C LEU A 8 14.00 -7.58 -7.66
N LEU A 9 13.80 -8.36 -8.73
CA LEU A 9 13.34 -9.75 -8.64
C LEU A 9 14.38 -10.63 -7.93
N PHE A 10 15.68 -10.44 -8.22
CA PHE A 10 16.77 -11.16 -7.59
C PHE A 10 16.87 -10.84 -6.08
N PHE A 11 16.76 -9.57 -5.69
CA PHE A 11 16.74 -9.18 -4.28
C PHE A 11 15.51 -9.72 -3.55
N ALA A 12 14.33 -9.62 -4.15
CA ALA A 12 13.11 -10.19 -3.58
C ALA A 12 13.27 -11.72 -3.39
N PHE A 13 13.78 -12.43 -4.41
CA PHE A 13 13.93 -13.88 -4.35
C PHE A 13 15.00 -14.33 -3.32
N ASN A 14 16.15 -13.65 -3.23
CA ASN A 14 17.17 -13.98 -2.24
C ASN A 14 16.73 -13.66 -0.82
N PHE A 15 16.03 -12.54 -0.60
CA PHE A 15 15.44 -12.24 0.71
C PHE A 15 14.46 -13.33 1.16
N PHE A 16 13.77 -13.96 0.20
CA PHE A 16 12.89 -15.11 0.44
C PHE A 16 13.62 -16.38 0.85
N CYS A 17 14.73 -16.69 0.20
CA CYS A 17 15.52 -17.90 0.50
C CYS A 17 16.25 -17.77 1.85
N ASP A 18 16.78 -16.60 2.17
CA ASP A 18 17.50 -16.38 3.42
C ASP A 18 16.57 -16.30 4.64
N ALA A 19 15.33 -15.82 4.46
CA ALA A 19 14.33 -15.80 5.56
C ALA A 19 13.98 -17.21 6.09
N GLN A 20 14.23 -18.26 5.30
CA GLN A 20 14.04 -19.66 5.76
C GLN A 20 15.16 -20.13 6.70
N ASN A 21 16.34 -19.51 6.65
CA ASN A 21 17.50 -19.93 7.43
C ASN A 21 17.73 -19.13 8.72
N ILE A 22 16.95 -18.08 8.95
CA ILE A 22 17.07 -17.30 10.17
C ILE A 22 16.23 -17.95 11.27
N ASN A 23 16.85 -18.80 12.08
CA ASN A 23 16.30 -19.39 13.32
C ASN A 23 15.97 -18.35 14.41
N PHE A 24 15.72 -17.09 14.06
CA PHE A 24 15.53 -16.00 15.01
C PHE A 24 14.13 -15.94 15.62
N PHE A 25 13.14 -16.61 14.99
CA PHE A 25 11.76 -16.52 15.46
C PHE A 25 11.07 -17.89 15.42
N THR A 26 10.74 -18.41 16.58
CA THR A 26 9.85 -19.59 16.75
C THR A 26 8.38 -19.25 16.44
N SER A 27 8.08 -18.06 15.99
CA SER A 27 6.73 -17.64 15.62
C SER A 27 6.38 -18.10 14.20
N LYS A 28 5.19 -18.65 14.04
CA LYS A 28 4.63 -19.01 12.73
C LYS A 28 4.60 -17.78 11.83
N ILE A 29 5.21 -17.87 10.65
CA ILE A 29 5.18 -16.83 9.63
C ILE A 29 3.93 -17.06 8.79
N GLU A 30 3.01 -16.10 8.78
CA GLU A 30 1.88 -16.11 7.84
C GLU A 30 2.31 -15.42 6.55
N LYS A 31 2.27 -16.15 5.44
CA LYS A 31 2.61 -15.63 4.12
C LYS A 31 1.36 -15.52 3.28
N THR A 32 1.24 -14.44 2.54
CA THR A 32 0.12 -14.26 1.60
C THR A 32 0.61 -13.75 0.25
N LEU A 33 -0.04 -14.21 -0.80
CA LEU A 33 0.08 -13.71 -2.16
C LEU A 33 -1.29 -13.18 -2.58
N THR A 34 -1.35 -11.92 -3.00
CA THR A 34 -2.59 -11.29 -3.46
C THR A 34 -2.41 -10.89 -4.92
N GLY A 35 -3.31 -11.33 -5.78
CA GLY A 35 -3.42 -10.85 -7.15
C GLY A 35 -4.71 -10.06 -7.33
N GLY A 36 -4.65 -8.90 -7.98
CA GLY A 36 -5.79 -8.02 -8.15
C GLY A 36 -5.92 -7.40 -9.53
N LEU A 37 -7.15 -6.99 -9.84
CA LEU A 37 -7.47 -6.16 -10.99
C LEU A 37 -8.12 -4.88 -10.47
N THR A 38 -7.55 -3.75 -10.84
CA THR A 38 -8.02 -2.42 -10.47
C THR A 38 -8.58 -1.73 -11.67
N PHE A 39 -9.75 -1.11 -11.54
CA PHE A 39 -10.41 -0.29 -12.55
C PHE A 39 -10.55 1.13 -12.02
N ARG A 40 -9.98 2.08 -12.71
CA ARG A 40 -10.13 3.49 -12.38
C ARG A 40 -11.33 4.08 -13.12
N HIS A 41 -12.26 4.60 -12.36
CA HIS A 41 -13.42 5.29 -12.89
C HIS A 41 -13.11 6.78 -13.05
N LEU A 42 -12.64 7.14 -14.24
CA LEU A 42 -12.69 8.48 -14.79
C LEU A 42 -13.97 8.61 -15.59
N SER A 43 -14.25 9.76 -16.16
CA SER A 43 -15.46 10.02 -16.96
C SER A 43 -15.70 9.03 -18.11
N ASP A 44 -14.67 8.30 -18.53
CA ASP A 44 -14.74 7.32 -19.60
C ASP A 44 -14.26 5.94 -19.13
N PHE A 45 -15.09 4.91 -19.37
CA PHE A 45 -14.75 3.51 -19.16
C PHE A 45 -13.83 3.02 -20.31
N SER A 46 -12.55 3.33 -20.26
CA SER A 46 -11.58 2.76 -21.20
C SER A 46 -10.75 1.66 -20.55
N MET A 47 -10.33 0.66 -21.32
CA MET A 47 -9.41 -0.40 -20.88
C MET A 47 -8.03 0.17 -20.44
N GLU A 48 -7.70 1.39 -20.86
CA GLU A 48 -6.52 2.12 -20.43
C GLU A 48 -6.52 2.43 -18.92
N ASN A 49 -7.69 2.39 -18.30
CA ASN A 49 -7.88 2.59 -16.87
C ASN A 49 -7.80 1.30 -16.05
N ALA A 50 -7.57 0.16 -16.67
CA ALA A 50 -7.37 -1.10 -15.97
C ALA A 50 -5.91 -1.25 -15.53
N ALA A 51 -5.70 -1.80 -14.33
CA ALA A 51 -4.40 -2.19 -13.81
C ALA A 51 -4.45 -3.60 -13.24
N ALA A 52 -3.36 -4.34 -13.38
CA ALA A 52 -3.16 -5.61 -12.67
C ALA A 52 -2.13 -5.39 -11.56
N ASP A 53 -2.34 -6.01 -10.42
CA ASP A 53 -1.40 -5.97 -9.31
C ASP A 53 -1.12 -7.34 -8.73
N ILE A 54 0.06 -7.49 -8.16
CA ILE A 54 0.48 -8.64 -7.37
C ILE A 54 1.16 -8.10 -6.13
N CYS A 55 0.70 -8.54 -4.96
CA CYS A 55 1.26 -8.16 -3.67
C CYS A 55 1.60 -9.40 -2.86
N PHE A 56 2.74 -9.36 -2.21
CA PHE A 56 3.19 -10.37 -1.28
C PHE A 56 3.27 -9.77 0.12
N SER A 57 2.81 -10.54 1.13
CA SER A 57 2.96 -10.19 2.54
C SER A 57 3.57 -11.33 3.33
N ALA A 58 4.36 -10.98 4.33
CA ALA A 58 4.87 -11.90 5.35
C ALA A 58 4.67 -11.26 6.72
N ASP A 59 3.85 -11.88 7.54
CA ASP A 59 3.51 -11.40 8.87
C ASP A 59 4.08 -12.35 9.94
N MET A 60 4.88 -11.77 10.82
CA MET A 60 5.35 -12.36 12.07
C MET A 60 4.70 -11.59 13.21
N LYS A 61 4.77 -12.14 14.43
CA LYS A 61 4.08 -11.53 15.59
C LYS A 61 4.28 -10.02 15.75
N GLU A 62 5.49 -9.52 15.53
CA GLU A 62 5.86 -8.12 15.75
C GLU A 62 6.43 -7.44 14.50
N LEU A 63 6.75 -8.22 13.47
CA LEU A 63 7.35 -7.76 12.24
C LEU A 63 6.43 -8.12 11.08
N SER A 64 6.09 -7.15 10.24
CA SER A 64 5.38 -7.38 8.99
C SER A 64 6.13 -6.77 7.82
N PHE A 65 6.04 -7.44 6.69
CA PHE A 65 6.59 -7.00 5.42
C PHE A 65 5.56 -7.17 4.33
N ASN A 66 5.39 -6.13 3.51
CA ASN A 66 4.54 -6.16 2.32
C ASN A 66 5.34 -5.63 1.14
N SER A 67 5.18 -6.25 -0.03
CA SER A 67 5.67 -5.66 -1.27
C SER A 67 4.73 -5.98 -2.42
N GLY A 68 4.58 -5.06 -3.35
CA GLY A 68 3.66 -5.23 -4.46
C GLY A 68 4.07 -4.46 -5.70
N PHE A 69 3.54 -4.92 -6.83
CA PHE A 69 3.65 -4.27 -8.13
C PHE A 69 2.25 -4.03 -8.66
N LYS A 70 2.05 -2.88 -9.28
CA LYS A 70 0.85 -2.55 -10.01
C LYS A 70 1.26 -2.09 -11.41
N LEU A 71 0.68 -2.70 -12.41
CA LEU A 71 0.96 -2.44 -13.82
C LEU A 71 -0.30 -1.90 -14.49
N ARG A 72 -0.18 -0.76 -15.12
CA ARG A 72 -1.17 -0.13 -15.98
C ARG A 72 -0.51 0.21 -17.31
N SER A 73 -1.26 0.44 -18.37
CA SER A 73 -0.68 0.89 -19.66
C SER A 73 0.24 2.09 -19.45
N GLY A 74 1.53 1.93 -19.73
CA GLY A 74 2.56 2.97 -19.60
C GLY A 74 2.92 3.36 -18.15
N ILE A 75 2.37 2.68 -17.13
CA ILE A 75 2.63 3.01 -15.71
C ILE A 75 3.09 1.75 -14.97
N PHE A 76 4.22 1.86 -14.31
CA PHE A 76 4.74 0.86 -13.38
C PHE A 76 4.78 1.45 -11.98
N ASP A 77 4.25 0.71 -11.03
CA ASP A 77 4.15 1.09 -9.64
C ASP A 77 4.70 -0.06 -8.78
N PHE A 78 5.58 0.28 -7.86
CA PHE A 78 6.15 -0.65 -6.89
C PHE A 78 6.07 -0.07 -5.49
N THR A 79 5.60 -0.86 -4.54
CA THR A 79 5.55 -0.49 -3.13
C THR A 79 6.21 -1.57 -2.29
N ALA A 80 7.01 -1.17 -1.32
CA ALA A 80 7.53 -2.03 -0.26
C ALA A 80 7.28 -1.37 1.10
N GLN A 81 6.81 -2.16 2.05
CA GLN A 81 6.50 -1.71 3.42
C GLN A 81 7.11 -2.68 4.42
N ALA A 82 7.72 -2.14 5.46
CA ALA A 82 8.18 -2.88 6.61
C ALA A 82 7.65 -2.23 7.88
N CYS A 83 7.19 -3.02 8.83
CA CYS A 83 6.70 -2.56 10.12
C CYS A 83 7.24 -3.45 11.22
N TYR A 84 7.83 -2.82 12.23
CA TYR A 84 8.18 -3.47 13.48
C TYR A 84 7.39 -2.82 14.62
N ALA A 85 6.47 -3.57 15.23
CA ALA A 85 5.55 -3.08 16.24
C ALA A 85 5.41 -4.08 17.40
N PRO A 86 6.34 -4.08 18.36
CA PRO A 86 6.25 -4.94 19.54
C PRO A 86 5.00 -4.63 20.37
N THR A 87 4.50 -5.66 21.03
CA THR A 87 3.38 -5.54 21.97
C THR A 87 3.88 -4.94 23.27
N ILE A 88 3.44 -3.73 23.59
CA ILE A 88 3.79 -3.02 24.84
C ILE A 88 2.77 -3.22 25.95
N ALA A 89 1.52 -3.55 25.59
CA ALA A 89 0.45 -3.88 26.51
C ALA A 89 -0.50 -4.89 25.85
N ARG A 90 -1.36 -5.53 26.63
CA ARG A 90 -2.19 -6.69 26.21
C ARG A 90 -2.86 -6.56 24.82
N HIS A 91 -3.20 -5.34 24.42
CA HIS A 91 -3.92 -5.07 23.16
C HIS A 91 -3.28 -3.94 22.35
N PHE A 92 -2.06 -3.54 22.72
CA PHE A 92 -1.47 -2.34 22.18
C PHE A 92 -0.06 -2.61 21.66
N ASN A 93 0.13 -2.37 20.37
CA ASN A 93 1.42 -2.45 19.71
C ASN A 93 1.86 -1.03 19.30
N VAL A 94 3.10 -0.71 19.56
CA VAL A 94 3.72 0.56 19.15
C VAL A 94 5.03 0.26 18.45
N GLY A 95 5.26 0.90 17.34
CA GLY A 95 6.46 0.63 16.58
C GLY A 95 6.76 1.65 15.52
N ILE A 96 7.57 1.22 14.57
CA ILE A 96 8.00 2.01 13.43
C ILE A 96 7.54 1.31 12.16
N MET A 97 6.98 2.08 11.23
CA MET A 97 6.65 1.62 9.90
C MET A 97 7.40 2.48 8.88
N SER A 98 7.93 1.82 7.86
CA SER A 98 8.56 2.48 6.72
C SER A 98 7.93 1.97 5.44
N ILE A 99 7.66 2.88 4.51
CA ILE A 99 7.07 2.60 3.20
C ILE A 99 7.98 3.22 2.16
N PHE A 100 8.32 2.45 1.16
CA PHE A 100 9.03 2.89 -0.02
C PHE A 100 8.15 2.66 -1.24
N HIS A 101 8.00 3.68 -2.08
CA HIS A 101 7.18 3.61 -3.26
C HIS A 101 7.92 4.21 -4.46
N VAL A 102 7.80 3.57 -5.61
CA VAL A 102 8.32 4.03 -6.89
C VAL A 102 7.22 3.96 -7.92
N ASN A 103 7.00 5.06 -8.60
CA ASN A 103 6.08 5.15 -9.72
C ASN A 103 6.82 5.65 -10.96
N VAL A 104 6.61 5.00 -12.09
CA VAL A 104 7.22 5.34 -13.37
C VAL A 104 6.13 5.44 -14.43
N TYR A 105 5.94 6.63 -14.97
CA TYR A 105 5.02 6.93 -16.06
C TYR A 105 5.79 6.96 -17.37
N SER A 106 5.90 5.81 -18.04
CA SER A 106 6.56 5.72 -19.33
C SER A 106 7.94 6.41 -19.32
N ASP A 107 8.21 7.27 -20.31
CA ASP A 107 9.43 8.05 -20.43
C ASP A 107 9.26 9.52 -20.02
N ILE A 108 8.12 9.86 -19.39
CA ILE A 108 7.76 11.25 -19.09
C ILE A 108 8.09 11.64 -17.64
N PHE A 109 7.82 10.75 -16.70
CA PHE A 109 7.82 11.09 -15.29
C PHE A 109 8.19 9.88 -14.41
N SER A 110 8.94 10.11 -13.36
CA SER A 110 9.14 9.13 -12.30
C SER A 110 9.03 9.78 -10.92
N GLU A 111 8.54 9.01 -9.98
CA GLU A 111 8.32 9.44 -8.59
C GLU A 111 8.88 8.42 -7.64
N ILE A 112 9.56 8.88 -6.59
CA ILE A 112 10.05 8.08 -5.48
C ILE A 112 9.51 8.70 -4.21
N ASP A 113 8.79 7.90 -3.43
CA ASP A 113 8.26 8.27 -2.13
C ASP A 113 8.89 7.43 -1.03
N PHE A 114 9.19 8.06 0.07
CA PHE A 114 9.63 7.41 1.28
C PHE A 114 8.86 7.96 2.49
N LEU A 115 8.21 7.07 3.23
CA LEU A 115 7.53 7.39 4.47
C LEU A 115 8.16 6.59 5.59
N THR A 116 8.41 7.23 6.72
CA THR A 116 8.85 6.52 7.93
C THR A 116 8.34 7.24 9.17
N GLY A 117 7.90 6.49 10.17
CA GLY A 117 7.38 7.10 11.38
C GLY A 117 6.74 6.14 12.35
N LEU A 118 6.03 6.70 13.30
CA LEU A 118 5.36 5.97 14.37
C LEU A 118 4.13 5.24 13.84
N TYR A 119 3.99 3.99 14.28
CA TYR A 119 2.87 3.11 14.02
C TYR A 119 2.26 2.65 15.35
N LEU A 120 0.96 2.71 15.42
CA LEU A 120 0.15 2.27 16.56
C LEU A 120 -0.89 1.27 16.07
N LYS A 121 -1.04 0.16 16.78
CA LYS A 121 -2.09 -0.82 16.54
C LYS A 121 -2.75 -1.18 17.85
N TYR A 122 -4.07 -1.17 17.86
CA TYR A 122 -4.90 -1.50 18.99
C TYR A 122 -5.95 -2.55 18.62
N ASP A 123 -5.84 -3.72 19.22
CA ASP A 123 -6.79 -4.83 19.09
C ASP A 123 -7.75 -4.80 20.29
N THR A 124 -8.85 -4.03 20.20
CA THR A 124 -9.74 -3.76 21.34
C THR A 124 -10.61 -4.93 21.72
N LEU A 125 -11.16 -5.59 20.72
CA LEU A 125 -12.18 -6.61 20.85
C LEU A 125 -11.92 -7.72 19.84
N LYS A 126 -12.52 -8.87 20.08
CA LYS A 126 -12.44 -10.03 19.19
C LYS A 126 -12.74 -9.71 17.71
N HIS A 127 -13.46 -8.62 17.44
CA HIS A 127 -13.97 -8.27 16.12
C HIS A 127 -13.52 -6.92 15.58
N PHE A 128 -12.75 -6.15 16.34
CA PHE A 128 -12.42 -4.78 15.94
C PHE A 128 -10.96 -4.45 16.21
N LYS A 129 -10.26 -3.92 15.19
CA LYS A 129 -8.88 -3.48 15.24
C LYS A 129 -8.78 -2.06 14.72
N ILE A 130 -7.92 -1.27 15.35
CA ILE A 130 -7.59 0.08 14.89
C ILE A 130 -6.08 0.13 14.68
N SER A 131 -5.64 0.67 13.55
CA SER A 131 -4.25 1.07 13.36
C SER A 131 -4.16 2.52 12.94
N SER A 132 -3.08 3.17 13.33
CA SER A 132 -2.84 4.58 13.05
C SER A 132 -1.36 4.84 12.90
N GLY A 133 -1.00 5.89 12.18
CA GLY A 133 0.39 6.27 12.03
C GLY A 133 0.59 7.73 11.71
N ILE A 134 1.77 8.23 12.08
CA ILE A 134 2.26 9.55 11.73
C ILE A 134 3.66 9.37 11.16
N PHE A 135 3.87 9.82 9.93
CA PHE A 135 5.09 9.58 9.17
C PHE A 135 5.69 10.88 8.67
N TYR A 136 6.99 10.95 8.71
CA TYR A 136 7.73 11.86 7.84
C TYR A 136 7.60 11.33 6.40
N PHE A 137 7.19 12.18 5.48
CA PHE A 137 6.99 11.89 4.08
C PHE A 137 7.99 12.67 3.24
N TYR A 138 8.76 11.96 2.44
CA TYR A 138 9.66 12.49 1.43
C TYR A 138 9.19 12.04 0.05
N LYS A 139 9.12 12.98 -0.89
CA LYS A 139 8.79 12.74 -2.29
C LYS A 139 9.84 13.38 -3.19
N GLU A 140 10.35 12.62 -4.15
CA GLU A 140 11.16 13.11 -5.25
C GLU A 140 10.47 12.79 -6.57
N ALA A 141 10.20 13.80 -7.37
CA ALA A 141 9.66 13.66 -8.71
C ALA A 141 10.67 14.14 -9.75
N ARG A 142 10.78 13.40 -10.86
CA ARG A 142 11.67 13.67 -12.00
C ARG A 142 10.85 13.72 -13.27
N ILE A 143 10.99 14.79 -14.04
CA ILE A 143 10.29 14.98 -15.30
C ILE A 143 11.31 14.85 -16.44
N PHE A 144 11.16 13.84 -17.30
CA PHE A 144 12.11 13.51 -18.35
C PHE A 144 11.85 14.25 -19.68
N SER A 145 10.69 14.88 -19.84
CA SER A 145 10.22 15.41 -21.12
C SER A 145 10.72 16.82 -21.46
N ILE A 146 11.48 17.48 -20.59
CA ILE A 146 11.86 18.89 -20.77
C ILE A 146 13.38 19.05 -20.73
N ALA A 147 14.00 19.24 -21.92
CA ALA A 147 15.37 19.72 -22.15
C ALA A 147 16.53 18.96 -21.43
N ASP A 148 17.77 19.37 -21.71
CA ASP A 148 19.02 18.76 -21.26
C ASP A 148 19.23 18.67 -19.74
N LYS A 149 18.34 19.23 -18.94
CA LYS A 149 18.34 19.13 -17.48
C LYS A 149 17.00 18.56 -17.01
N ILE A 150 17.03 17.36 -16.44
CA ILE A 150 15.90 16.72 -15.82
C ILE A 150 15.52 17.50 -14.55
N PRO A 151 14.40 18.26 -14.53
CA PRO A 151 13.98 18.95 -13.33
C PRO A 151 13.61 17.92 -12.25
N ARG A 152 14.13 18.15 -11.05
CA ARG A 152 13.80 17.38 -9.85
C ARG A 152 13.01 18.25 -8.90
N ILE A 153 11.92 17.72 -8.41
CA ILE A 153 11.04 18.38 -7.47
C ILE A 153 11.02 17.57 -6.18
N TYR A 154 11.26 18.25 -5.08
CA TYR A 154 11.31 17.64 -3.75
C TYR A 154 10.17 18.16 -2.90
N ASN A 155 9.54 17.28 -2.16
CA ASN A 155 8.54 17.64 -1.16
C ASN A 155 8.80 16.88 0.14
N HIS A 156 8.67 17.61 1.24
CA HIS A 156 8.77 17.07 2.60
C HIS A 156 7.49 17.41 3.35
N ASN A 157 6.86 16.43 3.95
CA ASN A 157 5.61 16.66 4.66
C ASN A 157 5.43 15.68 5.82
N LEU A 158 4.37 15.90 6.60
CA LEU A 158 3.90 15.00 7.62
C LEU A 158 2.66 14.25 7.12
N ALA A 159 2.80 12.95 6.92
CA ALA A 159 1.70 12.09 6.52
C ALA A 159 1.06 11.42 7.74
N LYS A 160 -0.26 11.21 7.66
CA LYS A 160 -1.05 10.58 8.72
C LYS A 160 -1.97 9.55 8.09
N TYR A 161 -2.24 8.47 8.83
CA TYR A 161 -3.30 7.56 8.46
C TYR A 161 -3.99 6.98 9.69
N ILE A 162 -5.21 6.51 9.49
CA ILE A 162 -5.97 5.70 10.43
C ILE A 162 -6.73 4.62 9.67
N GLU A 163 -6.71 3.42 10.19
CA GLU A 163 -7.42 2.28 9.65
C GLU A 163 -8.28 1.63 10.72
N PHE A 164 -9.48 1.27 10.32
CA PHE A 164 -10.44 0.50 11.11
C PHE A 164 -10.69 -0.82 10.40
N CYS A 165 -10.55 -1.92 11.12
CA CYS A 165 -10.88 -3.24 10.61
C CYS A 165 -11.93 -3.88 11.53
N PHE A 166 -13.03 -4.35 10.94
CA PHE A 166 -14.14 -4.99 11.62
C PHE A 166 -14.39 -6.37 11.04
N THR A 167 -14.43 -7.39 11.92
CA THR A 167 -14.63 -8.79 11.54
C THR A 167 -15.96 -9.28 12.17
N PRO A 168 -17.12 -8.98 11.54
CA PRO A 168 -18.44 -9.29 12.11
C PRO A 168 -18.65 -10.80 12.28
N ILE A 169 -18.12 -11.58 11.36
CA ILE A 169 -18.11 -13.05 11.41
C ILE A 169 -16.71 -13.54 11.07
N GLN A 170 -16.37 -14.77 11.45
CA GLN A 170 -15.02 -15.33 11.34
C GLN A 170 -14.42 -15.24 9.94
N ASN A 171 -15.25 -15.28 8.89
CA ASN A 171 -14.81 -15.32 7.50
C ASN A 171 -14.94 -13.99 6.76
N LEU A 172 -15.50 -12.94 7.38
CA LEU A 172 -15.70 -11.63 6.74
C LEU A 172 -14.94 -10.57 7.48
N SER A 173 -14.05 -9.87 6.80
CA SER A 173 -13.34 -8.69 7.29
C SER A 173 -13.75 -7.48 6.46
N LEU A 174 -14.17 -6.41 7.12
CA LEU A 174 -14.46 -5.11 6.53
C LEU A 174 -13.43 -4.12 7.04
N TYR A 175 -12.93 -3.25 6.18
CA TYR A 175 -11.96 -2.25 6.60
C TYR A 175 -12.20 -0.90 5.94
N MET A 176 -11.81 0.13 6.65
CA MET A 176 -11.79 1.52 6.21
C MET A 176 -10.43 2.12 6.55
N ASN A 177 -9.79 2.70 5.56
CA ASN A 177 -8.52 3.41 5.74
C ASN A 177 -8.69 4.85 5.28
N LEU A 178 -8.21 5.79 6.08
CA LEU A 178 -8.15 7.21 5.77
C LEU A 178 -6.70 7.66 5.89
N ALA A 179 -6.11 8.12 4.78
CA ALA A 179 -4.73 8.56 4.72
C ALA A 179 -4.63 9.99 4.18
N SER A 180 -3.67 10.76 4.66
CA SER A 180 -3.37 12.09 4.15
C SER A 180 -2.30 12.09 3.06
N TYR A 181 -2.02 10.95 2.46
CA TYR A 181 -1.07 10.80 1.36
C TYR A 181 -1.65 9.87 0.31
N THR A 182 -1.36 10.17 -0.94
CA THR A 182 -1.63 9.29 -2.06
C THR A 182 -0.34 8.96 -2.76
N TYR A 183 -0.15 7.72 -3.17
CA TYR A 183 1.01 7.30 -3.95
C TYR A 183 1.00 7.84 -5.37
N TYR A 184 -0.17 8.24 -5.88
CA TYR A 184 -0.40 8.47 -7.30
C TYR A 184 -0.41 9.94 -7.69
N ARG A 185 -0.07 10.89 -6.79
CA ARG A 185 -0.20 12.30 -7.11
C ARG A 185 0.91 13.16 -6.60
N TYR A 186 1.40 13.96 -7.51
CA TYR A 186 2.04 15.21 -7.21
C TYR A 186 0.97 16.20 -6.75
N THR A 187 0.74 16.28 -5.46
CA THR A 187 -0.12 17.32 -4.88
C THR A 187 0.67 18.14 -3.88
N LEU A 188 0.68 19.44 -4.09
CA LEU A 188 1.18 20.41 -3.11
C LEU A 188 0.25 20.50 -1.88
N TYR A 189 -0.91 19.89 -1.93
CA TYR A 189 -1.96 19.98 -0.91
C TYR A 189 -2.27 18.57 -0.35
N PHE A 190 -2.62 18.52 0.91
CA PHE A 190 -3.13 17.33 1.58
C PHE A 190 -4.42 16.86 0.91
N SER A 191 -4.33 15.86 0.08
CA SER A 191 -5.51 15.16 -0.39
C SER A 191 -5.66 13.87 0.38
N PRO A 192 -6.70 13.75 1.21
CA PRO A 192 -6.96 12.50 1.89
C PRO A 192 -7.44 11.46 0.90
N ASP A 193 -7.01 10.26 1.18
CA ASP A 193 -7.37 9.06 0.50
C ASP A 193 -8.30 8.25 1.42
N LEU A 194 -9.50 7.93 0.96
CA LEU A 194 -10.45 7.10 1.67
C LEU A 194 -10.56 5.76 0.95
N LYS A 195 -10.10 4.71 1.61
CA LYS A 195 -10.25 3.35 1.12
C LYS A 195 -11.25 2.59 1.96
N LEU A 196 -12.22 1.97 1.29
CA LEU A 196 -13.18 1.05 1.88
C LEU A 196 -12.96 -0.33 1.27
N GLY A 197 -13.00 -1.38 2.07
CA GLY A 197 -12.81 -2.71 1.52
C GLY A 197 -13.47 -3.80 2.34
N GLY A 198 -13.58 -4.95 1.70
CA GLY A 198 -14.04 -6.18 2.33
C GLY A 198 -13.35 -7.39 1.74
N GLU A 199 -13.10 -8.36 2.60
CA GLU A 199 -12.49 -9.65 2.26
C GLU A 199 -13.33 -10.77 2.86
N TYR A 200 -13.72 -11.74 2.04
CA TYR A 200 -14.40 -12.95 2.47
C TYR A 200 -13.47 -14.17 2.30
N ARG A 201 -13.26 -14.91 3.39
CA ARG A 201 -12.45 -16.13 3.44
C ARG A 201 -13.32 -17.33 3.12
N PHE A 202 -13.05 -17.98 1.98
CA PHE A 202 -13.74 -19.21 1.57
C PHE A 202 -13.13 -20.45 2.22
N SER A 203 -11.83 -20.44 2.43
CA SER A 203 -11.07 -21.50 3.08
C SER A 203 -9.87 -20.91 3.83
N ASP A 204 -9.13 -21.73 4.56
CA ASP A 204 -7.94 -21.27 5.29
C ASP A 204 -6.85 -20.70 4.36
N TRP A 205 -6.86 -21.06 3.11
CA TRP A 205 -5.85 -20.69 2.12
C TRP A 205 -6.35 -19.73 1.02
N VAL A 206 -7.68 -19.51 0.87
CA VAL A 206 -8.23 -18.60 -0.17
C VAL A 206 -9.22 -17.62 0.38
N SER A 207 -9.07 -16.36 -0.01
CA SER A 207 -10.11 -15.33 0.13
C SER A 207 -10.25 -14.50 -1.14
N LEU A 208 -11.43 -13.91 -1.29
CA LEU A 208 -11.76 -12.93 -2.30
C LEU A 208 -12.09 -11.62 -1.62
N GLY A 209 -11.76 -10.51 -2.26
CA GLY A 209 -12.09 -9.20 -1.73
C GLY A 209 -12.30 -8.16 -2.80
N ASN A 210 -12.85 -7.06 -2.33
CA ASN A 210 -13.09 -5.86 -3.12
C ASN A 210 -12.70 -4.63 -2.30
N GLU A 211 -12.06 -3.68 -2.96
CA GLU A 211 -11.65 -2.39 -2.40
C GLU A 211 -12.17 -1.26 -3.27
N TRP A 212 -12.59 -0.19 -2.63
CA TRP A 212 -12.97 1.07 -3.22
C TRP A 212 -12.07 2.16 -2.67
N ASP A 213 -11.33 2.82 -3.52
CA ASP A 213 -10.37 3.86 -3.19
C ASP A 213 -10.85 5.19 -3.76
N PHE A 214 -11.25 6.12 -2.87
CA PHE A 214 -11.79 7.43 -3.20
C PHE A 214 -10.70 8.48 -2.99
N GLN A 215 -10.28 9.10 -4.05
CA GLN A 215 -9.22 10.10 -4.06
C GLN A 215 -9.82 11.50 -4.13
N TYR A 216 -9.61 12.28 -3.07
CA TYR A 216 -10.09 13.66 -2.97
C TYR A 216 -8.93 14.63 -3.11
N ILE A 217 -9.14 15.72 -3.85
CA ILE A 217 -8.16 16.80 -3.94
C ILE A 217 -8.26 17.74 -2.74
N ASP A 218 -9.46 17.93 -2.19
CA ASP A 218 -9.69 18.80 -1.05
C ASP A 218 -10.81 18.24 -0.15
N MET A 219 -10.46 17.93 1.11
CA MET A 219 -11.40 17.41 2.11
C MET A 219 -12.30 18.49 2.68
N PHE A 220 -11.84 19.74 2.72
CA PHE A 220 -12.57 20.78 3.42
C PHE A 220 -13.74 21.33 2.62
N THR A 221 -13.68 21.27 1.31
CA THR A 221 -14.75 21.83 0.48
C THR A 221 -15.80 20.81 0.09
N LEU A 222 -15.56 19.51 0.20
CA LEU A 222 -16.44 18.42 -0.31
C LEU A 222 -16.97 18.72 -1.72
N SER A 223 -16.50 19.79 -2.32
CA SER A 223 -16.99 20.32 -3.57
C SER A 223 -16.08 19.89 -4.70
N ALA A 224 -16.66 19.24 -5.65
CA ALA A 224 -16.35 19.20 -7.07
C ALA A 224 -14.95 18.77 -7.55
N ASN A 225 -13.95 18.65 -6.69
CA ASN A 225 -12.60 18.24 -7.07
C ASN A 225 -12.35 16.76 -6.78
N TYR A 226 -13.40 15.97 -6.86
CA TYR A 226 -13.33 14.53 -6.83
C TYR A 226 -12.52 14.04 -8.04
N ASN A 227 -11.48 13.33 -7.75
CA ASN A 227 -10.52 12.92 -8.75
C ASN A 227 -10.76 11.51 -9.29
N GLY A 228 -11.91 10.98 -8.98
CA GLY A 228 -12.33 9.65 -9.35
C GLY A 228 -12.13 8.65 -8.21
N PHE A 229 -12.56 7.45 -8.46
CA PHE A 229 -12.33 6.34 -7.56
C PHE A 229 -11.74 5.16 -8.33
N GLU A 230 -11.00 4.33 -7.61
CA GLU A 230 -10.53 3.05 -8.09
C GLU A 230 -11.35 1.94 -7.43
N ASN A 231 -11.74 0.94 -8.19
CA ASN A 231 -12.31 -0.30 -7.69
C ASN A 231 -11.35 -1.44 -7.97
N ARG A 232 -10.98 -2.20 -6.94
CA ARG A 232 -10.06 -3.32 -7.03
C ARG A 232 -10.73 -4.59 -6.58
N PHE A 233 -10.72 -5.62 -7.43
CA PHE A 233 -11.06 -6.99 -7.09
C PHE A 233 -9.78 -7.78 -6.88
N PHE A 234 -9.70 -8.58 -5.83
CA PHE A 234 -8.51 -9.36 -5.54
C PHE A 234 -8.81 -10.75 -5.03
N VAL A 235 -7.87 -11.64 -5.30
CA VAL A 235 -7.76 -12.98 -4.72
C VAL A 235 -6.54 -13.01 -3.82
N LYS A 236 -6.69 -13.50 -2.61
CA LYS A 236 -5.59 -13.67 -1.66
C LYS A 236 -5.39 -15.15 -1.33
N LEU A 237 -4.18 -15.62 -1.51
CA LEU A 237 -3.72 -16.96 -1.15
C LEU A 237 -2.88 -16.88 0.13
N ARG A 238 -3.12 -17.79 1.09
CA ARG A 238 -2.34 -17.94 2.33
C ARG A 238 -1.60 -19.27 2.34
N PHE A 239 -0.36 -19.30 2.82
CA PHE A 239 0.47 -20.51 2.90
C PHE A 239 1.57 -20.42 3.97
#